data_bd3570e222b77998e540a2c940f05811
#
_entry.id   bd3570e222b77998e540a2c940f05811
#
_cell.length_a   1.000
_cell.length_b   1.000
_cell.length_c   1.000
_cell.angle_alpha   90.00
_cell.angle_beta   90.00
_cell.angle_gamma   90.00
#
_symmetry.space_group_name_H-M   'P 1'
#
loop_
_entity.id
_entity.type
_entity.pdbx_description
1 polymer ?
#
loop_
_entity_poly.entity_id
_entity_poly.type
_entity_poly.pdbx_seq_one_letter_code
_entity_poly.pdbx_strand_id
1 'polypeptide(L)'
;AGHRKCCLTCWWGPRWAHWEDLSLKIYVKEVFERARYGRYRSHGYAEFMEGVQKRNPGQPEFVQAVGEVAEDIFDFIADKEIYHEYQILRRLVEPDRVVSFRVCWEDDNNNIRVQRGWRVQNNNAIGPYKGGIRFHPTVNRSVLKFLAFEQTFKNSLTGLPLGGAKGGSNFNPKGKSEHEVMRFCQSFMTELYRHVGEDTDIPAGDIGVGAREIGYMFGQYKRITNKFSGVLTGKGLEFGGSRVRTEATGYGCVYFAQNMLERRGQSMDGKMCVVSGSGNVATHAVEKIIHLGGKAVTLSDSEGFIFDRYGIDQEKLEWVKEHKTHRRGRISEYAKVFKGSEFHAGKRPWSVPCQIAFPCATQNELSGDDAQILIGNGCECVSEGANMPTALKGIKSFKDAGLLYGPGKAANAGGVALSGLEMSQN
;
A
#
# COMPACT_ATOMS: atom_id res chain seq x y z
N ALA A 1 -57.65 32.85 -20.83
CA ALA A 1 -58.79 31.95 -20.66
C ALA A 1 -58.72 30.85 -21.74
N GLY A 2 -58.68 29.58 -21.39
CA GLY A 2 -58.84 28.50 -22.37
C GLY A 2 -57.90 27.32 -22.14
N HIS A 3 -58.18 26.53 -21.12
CA HIS A 3 -57.61 25.20 -20.96
C HIS A 3 -58.10 24.24 -22.04
N ARG A 4 -57.22 23.53 -22.71
CA ARG A 4 -57.57 22.28 -23.40
C ARG A 4 -56.80 21.12 -22.78
N LYS A 5 -57.52 20.31 -22.00
CA LYS A 5 -57.13 18.95 -21.64
C LYS A 5 -57.29 18.07 -22.86
N CYS A 6 -56.21 17.39 -23.29
CA CYS A 6 -56.31 16.33 -24.28
C CYS A 6 -56.39 14.99 -23.56
N CYS A 7 -57.51 14.31 -23.75
CA CYS A 7 -57.89 13.01 -23.20
C CYS A 7 -57.26 11.91 -24.07
N LEU A 8 -56.34 11.11 -23.48
CA LEU A 8 -55.79 9.88 -24.09
C LEU A 8 -56.48 8.67 -23.46
N THR A 9 -57.72 8.41 -23.86
CA THR A 9 -58.37 7.12 -23.65
C THR A 9 -59.09 6.77 -24.92
N CYS A 10 -58.56 5.84 -25.69
CA CYS A 10 -59.26 4.92 -26.59
C CYS A 10 -58.20 4.14 -27.38
N TRP A 11 -58.17 2.88 -27.12
CA TRP A 11 -57.70 1.76 -27.94
C TRP A 11 -56.83 0.76 -27.17
N TRP A 12 -57.48 -0.11 -26.38
CA TRP A 12 -56.96 -1.47 -26.16
C TRP A 12 -58.17 -2.37 -25.78
N GLY A 13 -58.62 -3.18 -26.74
CA GLY A 13 -59.56 -4.28 -26.49
C GLY A 13 -58.85 -5.47 -25.79
N PRO A 14 -59.59 -6.33 -25.09
CA PRO A 14 -59.04 -7.41 -24.31
C PRO A 14 -58.56 -8.57 -25.19
N ARG A 15 -57.26 -8.82 -25.27
CA ARG A 15 -56.74 -10.12 -25.73
C ARG A 15 -56.06 -10.82 -24.57
N TRP A 16 -56.53 -11.99 -24.29
CA TRP A 16 -56.02 -12.98 -23.38
C TRP A 16 -54.56 -13.26 -23.66
N ALA A 17 -53.64 -12.89 -22.75
CA ALA A 17 -52.25 -13.24 -22.82
C ALA A 17 -52.03 -14.53 -22.06
N HIS A 18 -51.53 -15.56 -22.74
CA HIS A 18 -51.12 -16.83 -22.21
C HIS A 18 -49.99 -16.64 -21.19
N TRP A 19 -50.11 -17.26 -20.02
CA TRP A 19 -49.09 -17.27 -18.95
C TRP A 19 -47.77 -17.91 -19.36
N GLU A 20 -47.72 -18.65 -20.47
CA GLU A 20 -46.49 -19.27 -21.02
C GLU A 20 -45.50 -18.27 -21.62
N ASP A 21 -45.95 -17.08 -22.00
CA ASP A 21 -45.09 -16.05 -22.63
C ASP A 21 -44.27 -15.22 -21.63
N LEU A 22 -44.68 -15.21 -20.32
CA LEU A 22 -43.98 -14.46 -19.27
C LEU A 22 -42.72 -15.22 -18.77
N SER A 23 -42.81 -16.53 -18.64
CA SER A 23 -41.68 -17.37 -18.23
C SER A 23 -40.59 -17.43 -19.32
N LEU A 24 -40.99 -17.47 -20.60
CA LEU A 24 -40.07 -17.39 -21.72
C LEU A 24 -39.40 -16.03 -21.85
N LYS A 25 -40.12 -14.96 -21.61
CA LYS A 25 -39.56 -13.59 -21.58
C LYS A 25 -38.61 -13.37 -20.42
N ILE A 26 -38.89 -13.90 -19.25
CA ILE A 26 -37.99 -13.87 -18.10
C ILE A 26 -36.75 -14.70 -18.39
N TYR A 27 -36.89 -15.93 -18.90
CA TYR A 27 -35.78 -16.81 -19.25
C TYR A 27 -34.92 -16.22 -20.38
N VAL A 28 -35.51 -15.68 -21.42
CA VAL A 28 -34.82 -15.00 -22.52
C VAL A 28 -34.07 -13.74 -21.99
N LYS A 29 -34.69 -12.96 -21.12
CA LYS A 29 -34.07 -11.81 -20.47
C LYS A 29 -32.86 -12.24 -19.61
N GLU A 30 -33.03 -13.28 -18.78
CA GLU A 30 -31.92 -13.83 -17.99
C GLU A 30 -30.78 -14.40 -18.86
N VAL A 31 -31.11 -15.10 -19.94
CA VAL A 31 -30.10 -15.65 -20.89
C VAL A 31 -29.39 -14.52 -21.64
N PHE A 32 -30.13 -13.47 -22.07
CA PHE A 32 -29.54 -12.30 -22.70
C PHE A 32 -28.71 -11.46 -21.70
N GLU A 33 -29.17 -11.34 -20.47
CA GLU A 33 -28.38 -10.71 -19.40
C GLU A 33 -27.12 -11.52 -19.09
N ARG A 34 -27.21 -12.85 -18.88
CA ARG A 34 -26.02 -13.71 -18.70
C ARG A 34 -25.08 -13.68 -19.93
N ALA A 35 -25.59 -13.67 -21.15
CA ALA A 35 -24.75 -13.56 -22.35
C ALA A 35 -24.16 -12.15 -22.54
N ARG A 36 -24.86 -11.11 -22.09
CA ARG A 36 -24.39 -9.74 -22.05
C ARG A 36 -23.31 -9.57 -20.98
N TYR A 37 -23.53 -10.14 -19.77
CA TYR A 37 -22.57 -10.14 -18.66
C TYR A 37 -21.34 -11.03 -18.95
N GLY A 38 -21.49 -12.18 -19.60
CA GLY A 38 -20.38 -13.03 -19.99
C GLY A 38 -19.48 -12.41 -21.06
N ARG A 39 -20.03 -11.61 -21.99
CA ARG A 39 -19.27 -10.78 -22.93
C ARG A 39 -18.63 -9.57 -22.27
N TYR A 40 -19.21 -9.03 -21.21
CA TYR A 40 -18.60 -7.97 -20.40
C TYR A 40 -17.38 -8.48 -19.63
N ARG A 41 -17.36 -9.75 -19.22
CA ARG A 41 -16.28 -10.35 -18.41
C ARG A 41 -14.93 -10.42 -19.13
N SER A 42 -14.87 -10.88 -20.35
CA SER A 42 -13.59 -11.12 -21.04
C SER A 42 -13.20 -9.98 -21.99
N HIS A 43 -14.16 -9.39 -22.69
CA HIS A 43 -13.91 -8.25 -23.57
C HIS A 43 -13.81 -6.95 -22.78
N GLY A 44 -14.61 -6.77 -21.73
CA GLY A 44 -14.61 -5.57 -20.89
C GLY A 44 -13.31 -5.34 -20.14
N TYR A 45 -12.70 -6.39 -19.54
CA TYR A 45 -11.42 -6.26 -18.85
C TYR A 45 -10.27 -5.91 -19.81
N ALA A 46 -10.18 -6.64 -20.94
CA ALA A 46 -9.14 -6.39 -21.94
C ALA A 46 -9.24 -4.98 -22.52
N GLU A 47 -10.44 -4.55 -22.90
CA GLU A 47 -10.72 -3.20 -23.40
C GLU A 47 -10.42 -2.12 -22.35
N PHE A 48 -10.80 -2.36 -21.09
CA PHE A 48 -10.49 -1.46 -19.99
C PHE A 48 -8.97 -1.30 -19.84
N MET A 49 -8.21 -2.41 -19.78
CA MET A 49 -6.75 -2.38 -19.64
C MET A 49 -6.04 -1.77 -20.84
N GLU A 50 -6.52 -2.02 -22.07
CA GLU A 50 -6.03 -1.33 -23.27
C GLU A 50 -6.23 0.18 -23.17
N GLY A 51 -7.39 0.61 -22.68
CA GLY A 51 -7.69 2.02 -22.41
C GLY A 51 -6.77 2.63 -21.36
N VAL A 52 -6.46 1.88 -20.28
CA VAL A 52 -5.51 2.30 -19.26
C VAL A 52 -4.10 2.47 -19.85
N GLN A 53 -3.63 1.49 -20.62
CA GLN A 53 -2.31 1.54 -21.27
C GLN A 53 -2.19 2.74 -22.23
N LYS A 54 -3.19 2.97 -23.07
CA LYS A 54 -3.22 4.09 -24.02
C LYS A 54 -3.12 5.46 -23.35
N ARG A 55 -3.79 5.63 -22.18
CA ARG A 55 -3.75 6.90 -21.44
C ARG A 55 -2.50 7.09 -20.61
N ASN A 56 -1.74 6.02 -20.34
CA ASN A 56 -0.59 6.02 -19.45
C ASN A 56 0.69 5.49 -20.12
N PRO A 57 1.13 6.09 -21.24
CA PRO A 57 2.33 5.64 -21.94
C PRO A 57 3.56 5.81 -21.04
N GLY A 58 4.44 4.80 -21.01
CA GLY A 58 5.66 4.81 -20.20
C GLY A 58 5.45 4.74 -18.68
N GLN A 59 4.31 4.19 -18.24
CA GLN A 59 3.98 4.04 -16.82
C GLN A 59 3.68 2.56 -16.45
N PRO A 60 4.67 1.64 -16.60
CA PRO A 60 4.44 0.21 -16.45
C PRO A 60 4.03 -0.18 -15.03
N GLU A 61 4.61 0.44 -13.98
CA GLU A 61 4.28 0.12 -12.59
C GLU A 61 2.83 0.49 -12.26
N PHE A 62 2.36 1.61 -12.81
CA PHE A 62 0.96 2.02 -12.64
C PHE A 62 0.01 1.08 -13.36
N VAL A 63 0.31 0.71 -14.60
CA VAL A 63 -0.52 -0.23 -15.39
C VAL A 63 -0.59 -1.59 -14.72
N GLN A 64 0.53 -2.08 -14.16
CA GLN A 64 0.57 -3.34 -13.40
C GLN A 64 -0.35 -3.26 -12.18
N ALA A 65 -0.22 -2.25 -11.36
CA ALA A 65 -1.03 -2.10 -10.14
C ALA A 65 -2.54 -1.98 -10.44
N VAL A 66 -2.90 -1.30 -11.53
CA VAL A 66 -4.30 -1.25 -11.99
C VAL A 66 -4.78 -2.62 -12.43
N GLY A 67 -3.95 -3.39 -13.15
CA GLY A 67 -4.28 -4.74 -13.59
C GLY A 67 -4.58 -5.68 -12.42
N GLU A 68 -3.73 -5.66 -11.38
CA GLU A 68 -3.92 -6.47 -10.16
C GLU A 68 -5.25 -6.20 -9.47
N VAL A 69 -5.59 -4.92 -9.29
CA VAL A 69 -6.84 -4.54 -8.62
C VAL A 69 -8.04 -4.79 -9.53
N ALA A 70 -7.92 -4.48 -10.83
CA ALA A 70 -9.01 -4.65 -11.77
C ALA A 70 -9.39 -6.13 -11.94
N GLU A 71 -8.43 -7.05 -11.98
CA GLU A 71 -8.68 -8.48 -12.10
C GLU A 71 -9.59 -8.99 -10.97
N ASP A 72 -9.34 -8.57 -9.73
CA ASP A 72 -10.15 -8.95 -8.57
C ASP A 72 -11.52 -8.22 -8.54
N ILE A 73 -11.59 -6.96 -9.00
CA ILE A 73 -12.80 -6.13 -8.92
C ILE A 73 -13.78 -6.41 -10.07
N PHE A 74 -13.31 -6.75 -11.27
CA PHE A 74 -14.18 -6.97 -12.42
C PHE A 74 -15.23 -8.03 -12.17
N ASP A 75 -14.89 -9.12 -11.52
CA ASP A 75 -15.84 -10.17 -11.15
C ASP A 75 -16.87 -9.67 -10.12
N PHE A 76 -16.43 -8.83 -9.17
CA PHE A 76 -17.30 -8.27 -8.14
C PHE A 76 -18.31 -7.26 -8.70
N ILE A 77 -17.93 -6.47 -9.70
CA ILE A 77 -18.82 -5.43 -10.26
C ILE A 77 -19.61 -5.89 -11.47
N ALA A 78 -19.33 -7.09 -12.01
CA ALA A 78 -19.88 -7.56 -13.29
C ALA A 78 -21.41 -7.53 -13.36
N ASP A 79 -22.07 -7.84 -12.25
CA ASP A 79 -23.54 -7.89 -12.11
C ASP A 79 -24.15 -6.62 -11.50
N LYS A 80 -23.36 -5.59 -11.21
CA LYS A 80 -23.78 -4.37 -10.52
C LYS A 80 -23.83 -3.18 -11.47
N GLU A 81 -24.98 -2.95 -12.07
CA GLU A 81 -25.20 -1.90 -13.08
C GLU A 81 -24.73 -0.51 -12.63
N ILE A 82 -24.94 -0.17 -11.36
CA ILE A 82 -24.54 1.12 -10.78
C ILE A 82 -23.04 1.42 -10.93
N TYR A 83 -22.15 0.42 -10.81
CA TYR A 83 -20.71 0.63 -10.98
C TYR A 83 -20.32 0.93 -12.42
N HIS A 84 -21.08 0.38 -13.37
CA HIS A 84 -20.87 0.61 -14.81
C HIS A 84 -21.44 1.96 -15.23
N GLU A 85 -22.66 2.29 -14.80
CA GLU A 85 -23.36 3.54 -15.09
C GLU A 85 -22.51 4.75 -14.65
N TYR A 86 -22.00 4.71 -13.41
CA TYR A 86 -21.20 5.80 -12.85
C TYR A 86 -19.69 5.68 -13.17
N GLN A 87 -19.28 4.73 -14.01
CA GLN A 87 -17.89 4.54 -14.46
C GLN A 87 -16.89 4.45 -13.27
N ILE A 88 -17.28 3.77 -12.18
CA ILE A 88 -16.55 3.83 -10.90
C ILE A 88 -15.10 3.38 -11.07
N LEU A 89 -14.85 2.22 -11.71
CA LEU A 89 -13.48 1.73 -11.90
C LEU A 89 -12.64 2.69 -12.76
N ARG A 90 -13.24 3.26 -13.83
CA ARG A 90 -12.56 4.22 -14.69
C ARG A 90 -12.18 5.51 -13.93
N ARG A 91 -13.03 5.97 -13.03
CA ARG A 91 -12.76 7.13 -12.16
C ARG A 91 -11.69 6.83 -11.12
N LEU A 92 -11.67 5.63 -10.55
CA LEU A 92 -10.68 5.22 -9.55
C LEU A 92 -9.25 5.18 -10.10
N VAL A 93 -9.09 4.83 -11.39
CA VAL A 93 -7.76 4.74 -12.03
C VAL A 93 -7.27 6.07 -12.61
N GLU A 94 -8.10 7.10 -12.63
CA GLU A 94 -7.70 8.42 -13.07
C GLU A 94 -7.53 9.33 -11.84
N PRO A 95 -6.29 9.79 -11.52
CA PRO A 95 -6.08 10.66 -10.36
C PRO A 95 -6.75 12.02 -10.57
N ASP A 96 -7.31 12.59 -9.50
CA ASP A 96 -7.90 13.93 -9.52
C ASP A 96 -6.88 14.97 -9.97
N ARG A 97 -5.61 14.85 -9.54
CA ARG A 97 -4.51 15.76 -9.93
C ARG A 97 -3.15 15.08 -9.85
N VAL A 98 -2.28 15.50 -10.75
CA VAL A 98 -0.84 15.21 -10.68
C VAL A 98 -0.09 16.54 -10.73
N VAL A 99 0.46 16.96 -9.61
CA VAL A 99 1.30 18.16 -9.52
C VAL A 99 2.75 17.74 -9.73
N SER A 100 3.45 18.40 -10.64
CA SER A 100 4.88 18.20 -10.90
C SER A 100 5.59 19.55 -10.78
N PHE A 101 6.69 19.58 -10.02
CA PHE A 101 7.41 20.81 -9.74
C PHE A 101 8.92 20.58 -9.70
N ARG A 102 9.68 21.65 -9.94
CA ARG A 102 11.13 21.67 -9.82
C ARG A 102 11.50 22.03 -8.39
N VAL A 103 12.49 21.31 -7.83
CA VAL A 103 13.07 21.60 -6.52
C VAL A 103 14.53 22.02 -6.72
N CYS A 104 14.84 23.27 -6.46
CA CYS A 104 16.21 23.80 -6.48
C CYS A 104 16.72 23.94 -5.05
N TRP A 105 17.92 23.44 -4.79
CA TRP A 105 18.54 23.50 -3.47
C TRP A 105 20.06 23.57 -3.61
N GLU A 106 20.75 23.99 -2.57
CA GLU A 106 22.19 24.16 -2.54
C GLU A 106 22.85 23.04 -1.73
N ASP A 107 23.87 22.38 -2.31
CA ASP A 107 24.67 21.38 -1.60
C ASP A 107 25.74 22.03 -0.69
N ASP A 108 26.47 21.21 0.07
CA ASP A 108 27.49 21.71 1.00
C ASP A 108 28.72 22.33 0.30
N ASN A 109 28.82 22.17 -1.01
CA ASN A 109 29.87 22.80 -1.84
C ASN A 109 29.37 24.07 -2.57
N ASN A 110 28.22 24.61 -2.16
CA ASN A 110 27.55 25.78 -2.77
C ASN A 110 27.13 25.58 -4.23
N ASN A 111 26.95 24.31 -4.66
CA ASN A 111 26.43 24.04 -5.99
C ASN A 111 24.91 23.96 -5.97
N ILE A 112 24.28 24.63 -6.92
CA ILE A 112 22.84 24.54 -7.13
C ILE A 112 22.51 23.15 -7.74
N ARG A 113 21.66 22.42 -7.06
CA ARG A 113 21.12 21.11 -7.49
C ARG A 113 19.65 21.26 -7.87
N VAL A 114 19.25 20.45 -8.85
CA VAL A 114 17.89 20.48 -9.38
C VAL A 114 17.32 19.07 -9.37
N GLN A 115 16.20 18.87 -8.65
CA GLN A 115 15.42 17.65 -8.64
C GLN A 115 13.99 17.91 -9.13
N ARG A 116 13.28 16.81 -9.40
CA ARG A 116 11.85 16.82 -9.68
C ARG A 116 11.08 16.39 -8.44
N GLY A 117 10.05 17.15 -8.12
CA GLY A 117 9.07 16.80 -7.11
C GLY A 117 7.71 16.52 -7.75
N TRP A 118 6.93 15.65 -7.10
CA TRP A 118 5.56 15.32 -7.50
C TRP A 118 4.65 15.16 -6.30
N ARG A 119 3.37 15.46 -6.49
CA ARG A 119 2.26 15.03 -5.64
C ARG A 119 1.14 14.50 -6.52
N VAL A 120 0.73 13.26 -6.30
CA VAL A 120 -0.43 12.64 -6.93
C VAL A 120 -1.55 12.63 -5.91
N GLN A 121 -2.60 13.37 -6.17
CA GLN A 121 -3.87 13.39 -5.44
C GLN A 121 -4.83 12.48 -6.22
N ASN A 122 -4.99 11.24 -5.73
CA ASN A 122 -5.69 10.22 -6.51
C ASN A 122 -7.20 10.30 -6.34
N ASN A 123 -7.67 10.32 -5.09
CA ASN A 123 -9.10 10.32 -4.80
C ASN A 123 -9.38 10.85 -3.40
N ASN A 124 -10.39 11.71 -3.25
CA ASN A 124 -10.82 12.29 -1.97
C ASN A 124 -12.31 12.06 -1.68
N ALA A 125 -12.93 11.05 -2.30
CA ALA A 125 -14.37 10.81 -2.17
C ALA A 125 -14.83 10.51 -0.73
N ILE A 126 -13.96 9.95 0.11
CA ILE A 126 -14.27 9.58 1.49
C ILE A 126 -13.51 10.39 2.54
N GLY A 127 -12.69 11.35 2.14
CA GLY A 127 -11.93 12.19 3.06
C GLY A 127 -10.75 12.89 2.37
N PRO A 128 -10.01 13.75 3.08
CA PRO A 128 -8.88 14.46 2.51
C PRO A 128 -7.83 13.51 1.93
N TYR A 129 -7.09 13.96 0.92
CA TYR A 129 -6.02 13.16 0.32
C TYR A 129 -4.99 12.80 1.40
N LYS A 130 -4.59 11.53 1.47
CA LYS A 130 -3.66 11.03 2.48
C LYS A 130 -2.67 10.06 1.87
N GLY A 131 -1.37 10.29 2.14
CA GLY A 131 -0.33 9.36 1.74
C GLY A 131 1.08 9.94 1.85
N GLY A 132 2.08 9.05 1.87
CA GLY A 132 3.47 9.38 2.15
C GLY A 132 4.18 10.20 1.07
N ILE A 133 5.33 10.75 1.44
CA ILE A 133 6.33 11.37 0.55
C ILE A 133 7.54 10.42 0.53
N ARG A 134 8.00 10.05 -0.66
CA ARG A 134 9.17 9.19 -0.88
C ARG A 134 10.33 9.98 -1.48
N PHE A 135 11.53 9.88 -0.88
CA PHE A 135 12.77 10.38 -1.46
C PHE A 135 13.66 9.22 -1.85
N HIS A 136 13.73 8.95 -3.16
CA HIS A 136 14.57 7.89 -3.70
C HIS A 136 14.88 8.14 -5.19
N PRO A 137 16.08 7.80 -5.70
CA PRO A 137 16.46 8.03 -7.10
C PRO A 137 15.50 7.43 -8.14
N THR A 138 14.82 6.32 -7.80
CA THR A 138 13.86 5.64 -8.69
C THR A 138 12.49 6.29 -8.73
N VAL A 139 12.24 7.33 -7.92
CA VAL A 139 10.94 8.01 -7.91
C VAL A 139 10.69 8.70 -9.23
N ASN A 140 9.56 8.37 -9.83
CA ASN A 140 9.04 8.96 -11.05
C ASN A 140 7.50 9.03 -10.99
N ARG A 141 6.89 9.58 -12.03
CA ARG A 141 5.43 9.76 -12.08
C ARG A 141 4.67 8.42 -12.06
N SER A 142 5.18 7.37 -12.74
CA SER A 142 4.55 6.05 -12.77
C SER A 142 4.51 5.41 -11.37
N VAL A 143 5.66 5.42 -10.69
CA VAL A 143 5.80 4.91 -9.32
C VAL A 143 4.85 5.63 -8.36
N LEU A 144 4.75 6.96 -8.44
CA LEU A 144 3.88 7.72 -7.54
C LEU A 144 2.40 7.55 -7.88
N LYS A 145 2.03 7.38 -9.15
CA LYS A 145 0.65 7.07 -9.53
C LYS A 145 0.22 5.70 -9.00
N PHE A 146 1.04 4.66 -9.17
CA PHE A 146 0.70 3.35 -8.65
C PHE A 146 0.54 3.38 -7.11
N LEU A 147 1.49 4.01 -6.43
CA LEU A 147 1.44 4.11 -4.97
C LEU A 147 0.23 4.93 -4.47
N ALA A 148 -0.18 5.97 -5.18
CA ALA A 148 -1.36 6.77 -4.83
C ALA A 148 -2.67 5.99 -5.07
N PHE A 149 -2.72 5.23 -6.15
CA PHE A 149 -3.83 4.34 -6.47
C PHE A 149 -4.01 3.26 -5.40
N GLU A 150 -2.95 2.53 -5.06
CA GLU A 150 -2.98 1.54 -3.97
C GLU A 150 -3.31 2.17 -2.62
N GLN A 151 -2.80 3.39 -2.36
CA GLN A 151 -3.07 4.10 -1.12
C GLN A 151 -4.56 4.41 -0.94
N THR A 152 -5.29 4.65 -2.02
CA THR A 152 -6.75 4.87 -1.98
C THR A 152 -7.46 3.65 -1.40
N PHE A 153 -7.14 2.45 -1.86
CA PHE A 153 -7.71 1.21 -1.34
C PHE A 153 -7.25 0.92 0.09
N LYS A 154 -5.94 1.08 0.36
CA LYS A 154 -5.40 0.89 1.70
C LYS A 154 -6.12 1.77 2.73
N ASN A 155 -6.33 3.04 2.42
CA ASN A 155 -6.98 3.99 3.31
C ASN A 155 -8.45 3.63 3.54
N SER A 156 -9.17 3.23 2.49
CA SER A 156 -10.57 2.81 2.61
C SER A 156 -10.75 1.58 3.52
N LEU A 157 -9.78 0.66 3.52
CA LEU A 157 -9.80 -0.53 4.37
C LEU A 157 -9.60 -0.24 5.87
N THR A 158 -9.14 0.96 6.23
CA THR A 158 -9.02 1.37 7.64
C THR A 158 -10.37 1.73 8.28
N GLY A 159 -11.41 1.97 7.47
CA GLY A 159 -12.69 2.49 7.94
C GLY A 159 -12.67 3.97 8.34
N LEU A 160 -11.53 4.65 8.20
CA LEU A 160 -11.36 6.08 8.49
C LEU A 160 -11.65 6.93 7.24
N PRO A 161 -12.11 8.19 7.41
CA PRO A 161 -12.41 9.09 6.31
C PRO A 161 -11.12 9.66 5.68
N LEU A 162 -10.41 8.82 4.94
CA LEU A 162 -9.12 9.13 4.32
C LEU A 162 -9.16 8.85 2.82
N GLY A 163 -8.90 9.84 2.02
CA GLY A 163 -8.65 9.73 0.59
C GLY A 163 -7.26 9.13 0.30
N GLY A 164 -6.87 9.09 -0.97
CA GLY A 164 -5.58 8.53 -1.40
C GLY A 164 -4.70 9.54 -2.12
N ALA A 165 -3.42 9.60 -1.72
CA ALA A 165 -2.39 10.40 -2.38
C ALA A 165 -1.01 9.78 -2.23
N LYS A 166 -0.05 10.24 -3.04
CA LYS A 166 1.37 9.94 -2.90
C LYS A 166 2.22 11.08 -3.44
N GLY A 167 3.32 11.38 -2.76
CA GLY A 167 4.28 12.36 -3.23
C GLY A 167 5.70 11.84 -3.20
N GLY A 168 6.62 12.62 -3.73
CA GLY A 168 8.02 12.28 -3.65
C GLY A 168 8.91 13.06 -4.60
N SER A 169 10.19 12.71 -4.54
CA SER A 169 11.22 13.27 -5.39
C SER A 169 12.28 12.21 -5.74
N ASN A 170 12.93 12.38 -6.87
CA ASN A 170 14.12 11.61 -7.25
C ASN A 170 15.38 12.01 -6.47
N PHE A 171 15.24 12.74 -5.38
CA PHE A 171 16.31 13.05 -4.43
C PHE A 171 16.78 11.80 -3.69
N ASN A 172 18.10 11.63 -3.57
CA ASN A 172 18.69 10.56 -2.77
C ASN A 172 19.22 11.14 -1.45
N PRO A 173 18.57 10.85 -0.31
CA PRO A 173 19.05 11.34 0.99
C PRO A 173 20.28 10.59 1.52
N LYS A 174 20.61 9.41 0.94
CA LYS A 174 21.76 8.62 1.38
C LYS A 174 23.07 9.36 1.06
N GLY A 175 23.93 9.47 2.07
CA GLY A 175 25.24 10.13 1.93
C GLY A 175 25.17 11.67 1.89
N LYS A 176 23.98 12.24 2.15
CA LYS A 176 23.81 13.67 2.31
C LYS A 176 23.96 14.10 3.76
N SER A 177 24.52 15.30 3.98
CA SER A 177 24.58 15.90 5.31
C SER A 177 23.19 16.25 5.82
N GLU A 178 23.03 16.45 7.12
CA GLU A 178 21.78 16.90 7.70
C GLU A 178 21.34 18.25 7.16
N HIS A 179 22.29 19.17 6.93
CA HIS A 179 22.04 20.47 6.36
C HIS A 179 21.58 20.37 4.89
N GLU A 180 22.17 19.50 4.09
CA GLU A 180 21.72 19.23 2.72
C GLU A 180 20.27 18.71 2.70
N VAL A 181 19.96 17.72 3.55
CA VAL A 181 18.62 17.16 3.66
C VAL A 181 17.61 18.23 4.14
N MET A 182 18.00 19.04 5.11
CA MET A 182 17.14 20.14 5.59
C MET A 182 16.86 21.16 4.48
N ARG A 183 17.87 21.65 3.77
CA ARG A 183 17.70 22.59 2.65
C ARG A 183 16.80 22.01 1.56
N PHE A 184 17.01 20.71 1.22
CA PHE A 184 16.18 20.04 0.26
C PHE A 184 14.71 19.97 0.72
N CYS A 185 14.45 19.54 1.95
CA CYS A 185 13.09 19.46 2.52
C CYS A 185 12.39 20.83 2.54
N GLN A 186 13.12 21.88 2.90
CA GLN A 186 12.60 23.25 2.89
C GLN A 186 12.22 23.68 1.47
N SER A 187 13.10 23.47 0.49
CA SER A 187 12.82 23.79 -0.90
C SER A 187 11.65 22.97 -1.47
N PHE A 188 11.61 21.66 -1.18
CA PHE A 188 10.51 20.79 -1.58
C PHE A 188 9.17 21.26 -1.02
N MET A 189 9.11 21.63 0.26
CA MET A 189 7.89 22.13 0.88
C MET A 189 7.50 23.53 0.38
N THR A 190 8.45 24.37 0.01
CA THR A 190 8.18 25.68 -0.60
C THR A 190 7.38 25.56 -1.90
N GLU A 191 7.56 24.49 -2.65
CA GLU A 191 6.74 24.22 -3.83
C GLU A 191 5.43 23.48 -3.47
N LEU A 192 5.50 22.54 -2.53
CA LEU A 192 4.37 21.67 -2.21
C LEU A 192 3.27 22.36 -1.38
N TYR A 193 3.60 23.34 -0.53
CA TYR A 193 2.67 23.91 0.48
C TYR A 193 1.35 24.40 -0.10
N ARG A 194 1.31 24.84 -1.35
CA ARG A 194 0.10 25.33 -2.04
C ARG A 194 -0.94 24.25 -2.29
N HIS A 195 -0.53 22.98 -2.20
CA HIS A 195 -1.34 21.84 -2.60
C HIS A 195 -1.70 20.93 -1.42
N VAL A 196 -1.21 21.26 -0.22
CA VAL A 196 -1.42 20.47 1.00
C VAL A 196 -2.03 21.31 2.11
N GLY A 197 -2.70 20.67 3.05
CA GLY A 197 -3.37 21.33 4.17
C GLY A 197 -4.10 20.31 5.02
N GLU A 198 -4.42 20.68 6.26
CA GLU A 198 -5.05 19.81 7.26
C GLU A 198 -6.40 19.24 6.83
N ASP A 199 -7.17 19.95 5.98
CA ASP A 199 -8.48 19.53 5.47
C ASP A 199 -8.46 19.14 3.98
N THR A 200 -7.30 19.23 3.32
CA THR A 200 -7.19 19.04 1.88
C THR A 200 -6.35 17.82 1.54
N ASP A 201 -5.09 17.83 1.96
CA ASP A 201 -4.11 16.80 1.63
C ASP A 201 -3.05 16.74 2.72
N ILE A 202 -2.97 15.61 3.42
CA ILE A 202 -2.10 15.43 4.58
C ILE A 202 -1.01 14.40 4.23
N PRO A 203 0.20 14.85 3.84
CA PRO A 203 1.34 13.97 3.60
C PRO A 203 1.85 13.28 4.87
N ALA A 204 2.59 12.18 4.68
CA ALA A 204 3.27 11.43 5.72
C ALA A 204 4.67 11.00 5.26
N GLY A 205 5.42 10.31 6.12
CA GLY A 205 6.67 9.69 5.73
C GLY A 205 6.50 8.43 4.86
N ASP A 206 7.54 8.09 4.12
CA ASP A 206 7.71 6.88 3.31
C ASP A 206 9.22 6.61 3.14
N ILE A 207 9.64 5.77 2.19
CA ILE A 207 11.06 5.49 1.94
C ILE A 207 11.86 6.80 1.79
N GLY A 208 12.93 6.93 2.57
CA GLY A 208 13.81 8.12 2.57
C GLY A 208 13.22 9.36 3.25
N VAL A 209 12.06 9.25 3.90
CA VAL A 209 11.39 10.32 4.64
C VAL A 209 10.91 9.78 5.99
N GLY A 210 11.67 10.05 7.03
CA GLY A 210 11.33 9.72 8.42
C GLY A 210 10.85 10.94 9.21
N ALA A 211 10.82 10.82 10.53
CA ALA A 211 10.40 11.88 11.44
C ALA A 211 11.25 13.17 11.27
N ARG A 212 12.56 13.02 10.98
CA ARG A 212 13.47 14.13 10.71
C ARG A 212 13.04 14.96 9.50
N GLU A 213 12.83 14.31 8.35
CA GLU A 213 12.42 14.96 7.11
C GLU A 213 11.02 15.57 7.25
N ILE A 214 10.11 14.88 7.93
CA ILE A 214 8.78 15.41 8.26
C ILE A 214 8.91 16.66 9.12
N GLY A 215 9.79 16.67 10.13
CA GLY A 215 10.07 17.84 10.96
C GLY A 215 10.57 19.04 10.15
N TYR A 216 11.51 18.84 9.23
CA TYR A 216 12.00 19.90 8.35
C TYR A 216 10.90 20.46 7.43
N MET A 217 10.08 19.59 6.85
CA MET A 217 8.96 20.01 6.00
C MET A 217 7.88 20.71 6.81
N PHE A 218 7.55 20.22 8.00
CA PHE A 218 6.59 20.85 8.90
C PHE A 218 7.05 22.26 9.33
N GLY A 219 8.32 22.39 9.74
CA GLY A 219 8.90 23.68 10.10
C GLY A 219 8.82 24.70 8.95
N GLN A 220 9.09 24.28 7.72
CA GLN A 220 8.99 25.13 6.54
C GLN A 220 7.54 25.52 6.23
N TYR A 221 6.60 24.56 6.28
CA TYR A 221 5.17 24.84 6.09
C TYR A 221 4.68 25.88 7.10
N LYS A 222 4.99 25.67 8.40
CA LYS A 222 4.67 26.61 9.47
C LYS A 222 5.21 28.01 9.20
N ARG A 223 6.45 28.13 8.72
CA ARG A 223 7.07 29.44 8.40
C ARG A 223 6.35 30.16 7.26
N ILE A 224 5.94 29.43 6.22
CA ILE A 224 5.29 30.00 5.03
C ILE A 224 3.85 30.42 5.36
N THR A 225 3.10 29.54 6.04
CA THR A 225 1.67 29.75 6.29
C THR A 225 1.37 30.50 7.57
N ASN A 226 2.36 30.63 8.47
CA ASN A 226 2.22 31.15 9.83
C ASN A 226 1.14 30.41 10.65
N LYS A 227 1.01 29.07 10.44
CA LYS A 227 0.04 28.21 11.13
C LYS A 227 0.73 27.01 11.73
N PHE A 228 0.36 26.64 12.96
CA PHE A 228 0.68 25.36 13.56
C PHE A 228 -0.54 24.45 13.37
N SER A 229 -0.52 23.62 12.32
CA SER A 229 -1.68 22.81 11.89
C SER A 229 -1.32 21.33 11.70
N GLY A 230 -2.35 20.50 11.54
CA GLY A 230 -2.23 19.05 11.33
C GLY A 230 -1.80 18.61 9.92
N VAL A 231 -1.12 19.46 9.17
CA VAL A 231 -0.83 19.28 7.73
C VAL A 231 0.03 18.06 7.39
N LEU A 232 0.80 17.53 8.30
CA LEU A 232 1.68 16.37 8.12
C LEU A 232 1.48 15.38 9.26
N THR A 233 1.61 14.08 8.97
CA THR A 233 1.64 13.03 9.99
C THR A 233 2.98 12.31 10.03
N GLY A 234 3.28 11.64 11.16
CA GLY A 234 4.61 11.09 11.44
C GLY A 234 5.57 12.13 12.00
N LYS A 235 5.02 13.19 12.58
CA LYS A 235 5.76 14.22 13.31
C LYS A 235 6.33 13.65 14.62
N GLY A 236 7.37 14.28 15.17
CA GLY A 236 7.78 14.08 16.56
C GLY A 236 6.64 14.45 17.53
N LEU A 237 6.67 13.86 18.73
CA LEU A 237 5.63 14.10 19.75
C LEU A 237 5.52 15.58 20.12
N GLU A 238 6.64 16.29 20.12
CA GLU A 238 6.77 17.73 20.39
C GLU A 238 6.09 18.62 19.34
N PHE A 239 5.76 18.05 18.18
CA PHE A 239 5.07 18.73 17.08
C PHE A 239 3.64 18.22 16.85
N GLY A 240 3.06 17.52 17.84
CA GLY A 240 1.72 16.96 17.74
C GLY A 240 1.68 15.59 17.04
N GLY A 241 2.77 14.85 17.05
CA GLY A 241 2.82 13.46 16.56
C GLY A 241 2.19 12.45 17.53
N SER A 242 1.83 11.27 17.04
CA SER A 242 1.25 10.18 17.83
C SER A 242 2.29 9.15 18.24
N ARG A 243 2.11 8.59 19.43
CA ARG A 243 2.87 7.40 19.89
C ARG A 243 2.53 6.18 19.02
N VAL A 244 3.39 5.16 19.07
CA VAL A 244 3.21 3.86 18.36
C VAL A 244 3.17 3.98 16.82
N ARG A 245 3.41 5.18 16.26
CA ARG A 245 3.38 5.37 14.80
C ARG A 245 4.47 4.56 14.08
N THR A 246 5.62 4.42 14.71
CA THR A 246 6.79 3.70 14.18
C THR A 246 6.51 2.21 14.09
N GLU A 247 5.86 1.64 15.09
CA GLU A 247 5.57 0.21 15.25
C GLU A 247 4.36 -0.24 14.44
N ALA A 248 3.42 0.67 14.19
CA ALA A 248 2.06 0.37 13.75
C ALA A 248 1.97 -0.46 12.45
N THR A 249 2.89 -0.29 11.51
CA THR A 249 2.88 -1.06 10.26
C THR A 249 3.27 -2.51 10.49
N GLY A 250 4.36 -2.75 11.24
CA GLY A 250 4.81 -4.10 11.59
C GLY A 250 3.81 -4.82 12.49
N TYR A 251 3.32 -4.13 13.52
CA TYR A 251 2.29 -4.66 14.42
C TYR A 251 1.01 -5.00 13.69
N GLY A 252 0.52 -4.10 12.84
CA GLY A 252 -0.70 -4.32 12.05
C GLY A 252 -0.60 -5.55 11.15
N CYS A 253 0.55 -5.73 10.51
CA CYS A 253 0.81 -6.90 9.66
C CYS A 253 0.71 -8.22 10.45
N VAL A 254 1.25 -8.27 11.66
CA VAL A 254 1.19 -9.45 12.52
C VAL A 254 -0.20 -9.66 13.10
N TYR A 255 -0.91 -8.61 13.53
CA TYR A 255 -2.31 -8.71 13.95
C TYR A 255 -3.21 -9.20 12.82
N PHE A 256 -2.94 -8.78 11.57
CA PHE A 256 -3.71 -9.27 10.43
C PHE A 256 -3.51 -10.78 10.24
N ALA A 257 -2.26 -11.28 10.36
CA ALA A 257 -1.97 -12.70 10.33
C ALA A 257 -2.67 -13.45 11.47
N GLN A 258 -2.61 -12.92 12.70
CA GLN A 258 -3.29 -13.50 13.87
C GLN A 258 -4.80 -13.64 13.63
N ASN A 259 -5.45 -12.58 13.14
CA ASN A 259 -6.89 -12.61 12.84
C ASN A 259 -7.23 -13.62 11.72
N MET A 260 -6.36 -13.80 10.72
CA MET A 260 -6.56 -14.83 9.69
C MET A 260 -6.45 -16.24 10.27
N LEU A 261 -5.48 -16.48 11.16
CA LEU A 261 -5.28 -17.76 11.84
C LEU A 261 -6.48 -18.09 12.76
N GLU A 262 -6.96 -17.13 13.54
CA GLU A 262 -8.11 -17.29 14.44
C GLU A 262 -9.37 -17.73 13.72
N ARG A 263 -9.58 -17.30 12.48
CA ARG A 263 -10.69 -17.78 11.64
C ARG A 263 -10.60 -19.26 11.27
N ARG A 264 -9.41 -19.86 11.43
CA ARG A 264 -9.17 -21.30 11.30
C ARG A 264 -9.01 -22.01 12.64
N GLY A 265 -9.32 -21.34 13.75
CA GLY A 265 -9.14 -21.89 15.10
C GLY A 265 -7.67 -22.06 15.51
N GLN A 266 -6.77 -21.31 14.90
CA GLN A 266 -5.33 -21.34 15.15
C GLN A 266 -4.85 -20.03 15.80
N SER A 267 -3.62 -20.02 16.32
CA SER A 267 -2.98 -18.82 16.86
C SER A 267 -1.54 -18.69 16.37
N MET A 268 -0.92 -17.55 16.65
CA MET A 268 0.51 -17.30 16.41
C MET A 268 1.41 -18.12 17.33
N ASP A 269 0.90 -18.47 18.51
CA ASP A 269 1.68 -19.12 19.56
C ASP A 269 2.33 -20.43 19.05
N GLY A 270 3.63 -20.58 19.34
CA GLY A 270 4.45 -21.71 18.91
C GLY A 270 4.77 -21.80 17.43
N LYS A 271 4.21 -20.94 16.56
CA LYS A 271 4.47 -21.00 15.11
C LYS A 271 5.82 -20.41 14.73
N MET A 272 6.52 -21.06 13.82
CA MET A 272 7.76 -20.58 13.22
C MET A 272 7.43 -19.56 12.13
N CYS A 273 8.05 -18.39 12.22
CA CYS A 273 7.82 -17.26 11.34
C CYS A 273 9.09 -16.88 10.58
N VAL A 274 8.98 -16.74 9.27
CA VAL A 274 10.03 -16.20 8.39
C VAL A 274 9.71 -14.74 8.08
N VAL A 275 10.65 -13.85 8.33
CA VAL A 275 10.51 -12.39 8.10
C VAL A 275 11.61 -11.94 7.17
N SER A 276 11.28 -11.22 6.10
CA SER A 276 12.24 -10.51 5.25
C SER A 276 12.40 -9.05 5.67
N GLY A 277 13.53 -8.46 5.29
CA GLY A 277 13.88 -7.11 5.73
C GLY A 277 14.54 -7.07 7.11
N SER A 278 15.05 -5.93 7.49
CA SER A 278 15.60 -5.60 8.82
C SER A 278 15.40 -4.11 9.13
N GLY A 279 14.49 -3.48 8.39
CA GLY A 279 14.05 -2.10 8.63
C GLY A 279 12.93 -2.02 9.65
N ASN A 280 12.33 -0.85 9.76
CA ASN A 280 11.29 -0.55 10.73
C ASN A 280 10.12 -1.56 10.74
N VAL A 281 9.57 -1.90 9.57
CA VAL A 281 8.44 -2.84 9.49
C VAL A 281 8.83 -4.23 9.97
N ALA A 282 9.97 -4.74 9.51
CA ALA A 282 10.46 -6.07 9.85
C ALA A 282 10.78 -6.21 11.34
N THR A 283 11.49 -5.24 11.94
CA THR A 283 11.86 -5.29 13.37
C THR A 283 10.65 -5.24 14.28
N HIS A 284 9.65 -4.41 13.97
CA HIS A 284 8.42 -4.38 14.76
C HIS A 284 7.47 -5.56 14.47
N ALA A 285 7.52 -6.14 13.27
CA ALA A 285 6.86 -7.42 13.03
C ALA A 285 7.45 -8.53 13.93
N VAL A 286 8.79 -8.64 13.98
CA VAL A 286 9.46 -9.61 14.88
C VAL A 286 9.09 -9.37 16.33
N GLU A 287 9.10 -8.12 16.80
CA GLU A 287 8.70 -7.76 18.17
C GLU A 287 7.28 -8.23 18.49
N LYS A 288 6.34 -8.01 17.58
CA LYS A 288 4.95 -8.43 17.80
C LYS A 288 4.78 -9.96 17.68
N ILE A 289 5.53 -10.64 16.83
CA ILE A 289 5.57 -12.11 16.73
C ILE A 289 5.99 -12.68 18.09
N ILE A 290 7.10 -12.19 18.68
CA ILE A 290 7.57 -12.59 19.99
C ILE A 290 6.49 -12.38 21.06
N HIS A 291 5.84 -11.24 21.05
CA HIS A 291 4.77 -10.87 21.99
C HIS A 291 3.56 -11.81 21.93
N LEU A 292 3.26 -12.38 20.75
CA LEU A 292 2.16 -13.32 20.55
C LEU A 292 2.59 -14.79 20.67
N GLY A 293 3.78 -15.07 21.20
CA GLY A 293 4.30 -16.41 21.42
C GLY A 293 4.86 -17.10 20.16
N GLY A 294 4.93 -16.41 19.03
CA GLY A 294 5.53 -16.92 17.80
C GLY A 294 7.06 -16.85 17.84
N LYS A 295 7.70 -17.60 16.94
CA LYS A 295 9.15 -17.71 16.83
C LYS A 295 9.63 -17.17 15.49
N ALA A 296 10.14 -15.92 15.45
CA ALA A 296 10.79 -15.36 14.27
C ALA A 296 12.20 -15.94 14.14
N VAL A 297 12.55 -16.47 12.97
CA VAL A 297 13.83 -17.17 12.74
C VAL A 297 14.71 -16.52 11.67
N THR A 298 14.21 -15.50 10.96
CA THR A 298 14.98 -14.81 9.91
C THR A 298 14.79 -13.31 9.95
N LEU A 299 15.80 -12.60 9.52
CA LEU A 299 15.77 -11.21 9.05
C LEU A 299 16.70 -11.10 7.82
N SER A 300 16.47 -10.12 6.95
CA SER A 300 17.27 -9.97 5.73
C SER A 300 17.60 -8.51 5.41
N ASP A 301 18.60 -8.32 4.57
CA ASP A 301 18.83 -7.05 3.87
C ASP A 301 19.29 -7.33 2.42
N SER A 302 19.82 -6.30 1.74
CA SER A 302 20.26 -6.42 0.34
C SER A 302 21.47 -7.37 0.12
N GLU A 303 22.16 -7.78 1.19
CA GLU A 303 23.33 -8.69 1.10
C GLU A 303 22.93 -10.16 1.33
N GLY A 304 21.77 -10.43 1.93
CA GLY A 304 21.33 -11.78 2.22
C GLY A 304 20.41 -11.85 3.44
N PHE A 305 20.30 -13.01 4.05
CA PHE A 305 19.47 -13.20 5.24
C PHE A 305 20.22 -13.96 6.34
N ILE A 306 19.84 -13.72 7.59
CA ILE A 306 20.21 -14.54 8.73
C ILE A 306 19.15 -15.58 9.02
N PHE A 307 19.60 -16.79 9.40
CA PHE A 307 18.76 -17.83 9.97
C PHE A 307 19.25 -18.13 11.38
N ASP A 308 18.37 -17.94 12.37
CA ASP A 308 18.61 -18.28 13.76
C ASP A 308 17.68 -19.42 14.19
N ARG A 309 18.22 -20.64 14.27
CA ARG A 309 17.45 -21.84 14.64
C ARG A 309 16.82 -21.75 16.02
N TYR A 310 17.40 -20.97 16.93
CA TYR A 310 16.88 -20.78 18.27
C TYR A 310 15.80 -19.71 18.34
N GLY A 311 15.65 -18.93 17.26
CA GLY A 311 14.77 -17.79 17.17
C GLY A 311 15.41 -16.50 17.64
N ILE A 312 14.85 -15.41 17.14
CA ILE A 312 15.20 -14.04 17.54
C ILE A 312 14.35 -13.69 18.76
N ASP A 313 15.00 -13.59 19.92
CA ASP A 313 14.39 -13.11 21.16
C ASP A 313 14.49 -11.58 21.29
N GLN A 314 14.01 -11.03 22.40
CA GLN A 314 13.98 -9.59 22.63
C GLN A 314 15.41 -8.98 22.67
N GLU A 315 16.39 -9.66 23.26
CA GLU A 315 17.78 -9.17 23.37
C GLU A 315 18.41 -9.07 21.96
N LYS A 316 18.25 -10.12 21.17
CA LYS A 316 18.73 -10.16 19.79
C LYS A 316 18.06 -9.11 18.91
N LEU A 317 16.77 -8.90 19.12
CA LEU A 317 16.00 -7.90 18.41
C LEU A 317 16.46 -6.47 18.72
N GLU A 318 16.70 -6.16 20.01
CA GLU A 318 17.22 -4.85 20.40
C GLU A 318 18.62 -4.60 19.82
N TRP A 319 19.48 -5.62 19.78
CA TRP A 319 20.74 -5.53 19.08
C TRP A 319 20.54 -5.19 17.59
N VAL A 320 19.58 -5.83 16.91
CA VAL A 320 19.29 -5.54 15.48
C VAL A 320 18.80 -4.11 15.32
N LYS A 321 17.88 -3.65 16.19
CA LYS A 321 17.36 -2.28 16.13
C LYS A 321 18.49 -1.25 16.26
N GLU A 322 19.34 -1.41 17.29
CA GLU A 322 20.50 -0.53 17.49
C GLU A 322 21.48 -0.58 16.31
N HIS A 323 21.81 -1.78 15.85
CA HIS A 323 22.76 -2.00 14.77
C HIS A 323 22.28 -1.38 13.45
N LYS A 324 20.99 -1.50 13.13
CA LYS A 324 20.41 -0.95 11.89
C LYS A 324 20.16 0.56 11.97
N THR A 325 19.70 1.06 13.13
CA THR A 325 19.27 2.45 13.27
C THR A 325 20.46 3.39 13.53
N HIS A 326 21.33 3.03 14.48
CA HIS A 326 22.43 3.90 14.91
C HIS A 326 23.73 3.61 14.15
N ARG A 327 24.13 2.34 14.04
CA ARG A 327 25.38 1.96 13.37
C ARG A 327 25.24 1.83 11.86
N ARG A 328 23.99 1.76 11.33
CA ARG A 328 23.68 1.54 9.90
C ARG A 328 24.39 0.31 9.32
N GLY A 329 24.62 -0.70 10.17
CA GLY A 329 25.35 -1.93 9.86
C GLY A 329 24.55 -2.90 8.97
N ARG A 330 25.22 -3.96 8.55
CA ARG A 330 24.63 -5.02 7.74
C ARG A 330 24.14 -6.16 8.61
N ILE A 331 23.07 -6.85 8.17
CA ILE A 331 22.50 -7.96 8.94
C ILE A 331 23.47 -9.14 9.05
N SER A 332 24.44 -9.27 8.15
CA SER A 332 25.48 -10.30 8.18
C SER A 332 26.31 -10.29 9.47
N GLU A 333 26.42 -9.15 10.15
CA GLU A 333 27.14 -9.03 11.41
C GLU A 333 26.45 -9.75 12.57
N TYR A 334 25.15 -9.97 12.49
CA TYR A 334 24.36 -10.74 13.47
C TYR A 334 24.96 -12.14 13.69
N ALA A 335 25.29 -12.85 12.62
CA ALA A 335 25.84 -14.20 12.71
C ALA A 335 27.25 -14.26 13.34
N LYS A 336 27.97 -13.12 13.39
CA LYS A 336 29.24 -13.03 14.11
C LYS A 336 29.08 -12.86 15.62
N VAL A 337 27.95 -12.27 16.02
CA VAL A 337 27.64 -11.98 17.44
C VAL A 337 26.92 -13.13 18.11
N PHE A 338 25.88 -13.66 17.44
CA PHE A 338 25.01 -14.69 18.02
C PHE A 338 25.36 -16.08 17.48
N LYS A 339 26.02 -16.89 18.32
CA LYS A 339 26.40 -18.26 17.98
C LYS A 339 25.17 -19.13 17.72
N GLY A 340 25.23 -19.95 16.66
CA GLY A 340 24.14 -20.83 16.23
C GLY A 340 23.19 -20.19 15.22
N SER A 341 23.46 -18.95 14.82
CA SER A 341 22.85 -18.33 13.64
C SER A 341 23.78 -18.44 12.44
N GLU A 342 23.21 -18.42 11.25
CA GLU A 342 23.90 -18.54 9.96
C GLU A 342 23.54 -17.34 9.09
N PHE A 343 24.51 -16.88 8.27
CA PHE A 343 24.25 -15.87 7.24
C PHE A 343 24.31 -16.49 5.85
N HIS A 344 23.29 -16.28 5.05
CA HIS A 344 23.14 -16.79 3.69
C HIS A 344 23.25 -15.62 2.70
N ALA A 345 24.49 -15.40 2.19
CA ALA A 345 24.79 -14.31 1.28
C ALA A 345 24.03 -14.42 -0.05
N GLY A 346 23.48 -13.31 -0.54
CA GLY A 346 22.81 -13.20 -1.82
C GLY A 346 21.49 -13.96 -1.94
N LYS A 347 20.99 -14.55 -0.84
CA LYS A 347 19.75 -15.33 -0.82
C LYS A 347 18.62 -14.61 -0.08
N ARG A 348 17.39 -15.02 -0.37
CA ARG A 348 16.17 -14.59 0.33
C ARG A 348 15.70 -15.71 1.28
N PRO A 349 14.94 -15.39 2.34
CA PRO A 349 14.65 -16.36 3.41
C PRO A 349 13.57 -17.40 3.08
N TRP A 350 13.01 -17.38 1.88
CA TRP A 350 11.81 -18.16 1.52
C TRP A 350 12.03 -19.67 1.46
N SER A 351 13.28 -20.14 1.43
CA SER A 351 13.61 -21.56 1.51
C SER A 351 13.59 -22.14 2.93
N VAL A 352 13.50 -21.30 3.96
CA VAL A 352 13.43 -21.73 5.36
C VAL A 352 12.01 -22.24 5.66
N PRO A 353 11.86 -23.49 6.18
CA PRO A 353 10.55 -24.00 6.58
C PRO A 353 9.89 -23.11 7.63
N CYS A 354 8.59 -22.82 7.45
CA CYS A 354 7.84 -22.00 8.38
C CYS A 354 6.33 -22.24 8.25
N GLN A 355 5.57 -21.88 9.27
CA GLN A 355 4.12 -21.84 9.18
C GLN A 355 3.62 -20.48 8.70
N ILE A 356 4.36 -19.39 8.98
CA ILE A 356 3.94 -18.04 8.62
C ILE A 356 5.10 -17.29 7.96
N ALA A 357 4.83 -16.63 6.82
CA ALA A 357 5.78 -15.76 6.15
C ALA A 357 5.34 -14.31 6.17
N PHE A 358 6.28 -13.41 6.50
CA PHE A 358 6.09 -11.97 6.54
C PHE A 358 7.05 -11.26 5.58
N PRO A 359 6.64 -11.02 4.32
CA PRO A 359 7.41 -10.19 3.39
C PRO A 359 7.40 -8.72 3.82
N CYS A 360 8.52 -8.25 4.41
CA CYS A 360 8.63 -6.92 5.03
C CYS A 360 9.76 -6.05 4.45
N ALA A 361 10.38 -6.45 3.33
CA ALA A 361 11.52 -5.73 2.76
C ALA A 361 11.11 -4.79 1.61
N THR A 362 10.91 -5.33 0.42
CA THR A 362 10.72 -4.52 -0.80
C THR A 362 9.66 -5.10 -1.74
N GLN A 363 9.23 -4.28 -2.69
CA GLN A 363 8.34 -4.74 -3.76
C GLN A 363 8.98 -5.86 -4.60
N ASN A 364 8.15 -6.80 -5.05
CA ASN A 364 8.54 -7.94 -5.90
C ASN A 364 9.72 -8.78 -5.35
N GLU A 365 9.82 -8.88 -4.02
CA GLU A 365 10.85 -9.68 -3.37
C GLU A 365 10.52 -11.19 -3.31
N LEU A 366 9.26 -11.57 -3.49
CA LEU A 366 8.78 -12.94 -3.45
C LEU A 366 8.24 -13.31 -4.84
N SER A 367 8.97 -14.18 -5.54
CA SER A 367 8.62 -14.63 -6.89
C SER A 367 7.60 -15.77 -6.86
N GLY A 368 7.12 -16.20 -8.04
CA GLY A 368 6.28 -17.39 -8.16
C GLY A 368 6.97 -18.68 -7.68
N ASP A 369 8.27 -18.80 -7.94
CA ASP A 369 9.06 -19.97 -7.51
C ASP A 369 9.27 -19.97 -5.98
N ASP A 370 9.53 -18.80 -5.37
CA ASP A 370 9.59 -18.65 -3.92
C ASP A 370 8.25 -19.02 -3.26
N ALA A 371 7.12 -18.67 -3.88
CA ALA A 371 5.80 -19.06 -3.40
C ALA A 371 5.60 -20.58 -3.40
N GLN A 372 6.04 -21.28 -4.45
CA GLN A 372 5.98 -22.75 -4.51
C GLN A 372 6.87 -23.38 -3.43
N ILE A 373 8.03 -22.81 -3.15
CA ILE A 373 8.92 -23.28 -2.08
C ILE A 373 8.24 -23.12 -0.72
N LEU A 374 7.63 -21.96 -0.44
CA LEU A 374 6.90 -21.71 0.82
C LEU A 374 5.74 -22.72 1.00
N ILE A 375 4.96 -22.94 -0.06
CA ILE A 375 3.86 -23.94 -0.06
C ILE A 375 4.42 -25.34 0.24
N GLY A 376 5.47 -25.76 -0.48
CA GLY A 376 6.11 -27.06 -0.29
C GLY A 376 6.72 -27.25 1.11
N ASN A 377 7.15 -26.17 1.75
CA ASN A 377 7.69 -26.17 3.11
C ASN A 377 6.62 -26.12 4.22
N GLY A 378 5.33 -26.16 3.87
CA GLY A 378 4.22 -26.19 4.82
C GLY A 378 3.81 -24.80 5.36
N CYS A 379 4.09 -23.72 4.63
CA CYS A 379 3.57 -22.42 4.98
C CYS A 379 2.04 -22.39 4.90
N GLU A 380 1.38 -21.90 5.94
CA GLU A 380 -0.07 -21.84 6.07
C GLU A 380 -0.62 -20.41 5.88
N CYS A 381 0.21 -19.42 6.16
CA CYS A 381 -0.18 -18.00 6.16
C CYS A 381 0.93 -17.11 5.62
N VAL A 382 0.58 -16.20 4.73
CA VAL A 382 1.46 -15.11 4.25
C VAL A 382 0.77 -13.79 4.54
N SER A 383 1.45 -12.88 5.26
CA SER A 383 0.95 -11.54 5.58
C SER A 383 1.98 -10.48 5.18
N GLU A 384 1.63 -9.62 4.24
CA GLU A 384 2.54 -8.69 3.61
C GLU A 384 2.74 -7.40 4.41
N GLY A 385 3.94 -7.21 4.94
CA GLY A 385 4.34 -5.96 5.60
C GLY A 385 4.85 -4.90 4.64
N ALA A 386 5.47 -5.30 3.53
CA ALA A 386 5.88 -4.39 2.46
C ALA A 386 4.72 -4.07 1.50
N ASN A 387 4.91 -3.08 0.63
CA ASN A 387 3.96 -2.80 -0.44
C ASN A 387 4.30 -3.66 -1.66
N MET A 388 3.33 -4.44 -2.14
CA MET A 388 3.44 -5.30 -3.33
C MET A 388 4.70 -6.19 -3.32
N PRO A 389 4.99 -6.93 -2.21
CA PRO A 389 6.21 -7.71 -2.13
C PRO A 389 6.13 -9.01 -2.94
N THR A 390 4.93 -9.57 -3.14
CA THR A 390 4.72 -10.82 -3.88
C THR A 390 4.35 -10.54 -5.33
N ALA A 391 5.05 -11.20 -6.26
CA ALA A 391 4.73 -11.14 -7.68
C ALA A 391 3.38 -11.84 -7.97
N LEU A 392 2.66 -11.41 -9.03
CA LEU A 392 1.33 -11.94 -9.41
C LEU A 392 1.26 -13.47 -9.46
N LYS A 393 2.29 -14.13 -10.03
CA LYS A 393 2.37 -15.60 -10.06
C LYS A 393 2.38 -16.20 -8.66
N GLY A 394 3.07 -15.55 -7.71
CA GLY A 394 3.12 -15.99 -6.31
C GLY A 394 1.77 -15.85 -5.62
N ILE A 395 1.08 -14.71 -5.83
CA ILE A 395 -0.27 -14.47 -5.29
C ILE A 395 -1.24 -15.55 -5.79
N LYS A 396 -1.19 -15.84 -7.10
CA LYS A 396 -2.00 -16.91 -7.68
C LYS A 396 -1.70 -18.26 -7.05
N SER A 397 -0.43 -18.61 -6.89
CA SER A 397 -0.01 -19.86 -6.25
C SER A 397 -0.55 -20.00 -4.84
N PHE A 398 -0.50 -18.95 -4.02
CA PHE A 398 -1.05 -18.93 -2.67
C PHE A 398 -2.57 -19.11 -2.65
N LYS A 399 -3.30 -18.42 -3.53
CA LYS A 399 -4.76 -18.56 -3.67
C LYS A 399 -5.15 -19.97 -4.10
N ASP A 400 -4.48 -20.53 -5.13
CA ASP A 400 -4.74 -21.88 -5.67
C ASP A 400 -4.45 -22.97 -4.62
N ALA A 401 -3.44 -22.80 -3.78
CA ALA A 401 -3.10 -23.69 -2.68
C ALA A 401 -3.97 -23.50 -1.42
N GLY A 402 -4.87 -22.52 -1.40
CA GLY A 402 -5.74 -22.22 -0.27
C GLY A 402 -5.03 -21.67 0.97
N LEU A 403 -3.83 -21.07 0.82
CA LEU A 403 -3.15 -20.41 1.92
C LEU A 403 -3.95 -19.20 2.40
N LEU A 404 -3.78 -18.87 3.68
CA LEU A 404 -4.21 -17.59 4.22
C LEU A 404 -3.28 -16.50 3.65
N TYR A 405 -3.82 -15.62 2.82
CA TYR A 405 -3.04 -14.58 2.17
C TYR A 405 -3.59 -13.19 2.52
N GLY A 406 -2.77 -12.40 3.20
CA GLY A 406 -3.04 -11.01 3.57
C GLY A 406 -2.25 -10.04 2.67
N PRO A 407 -2.90 -9.45 1.65
CA PRO A 407 -2.23 -8.51 0.74
C PRO A 407 -1.76 -7.25 1.46
N GLY A 408 -0.63 -6.68 1.02
CA GLY A 408 -0.01 -5.52 1.67
C GLY A 408 -0.95 -4.34 1.86
N LYS A 409 -1.82 -4.07 0.88
CA LYS A 409 -2.83 -2.99 0.98
C LYS A 409 -3.80 -3.14 2.15
N ALA A 410 -4.00 -4.35 2.68
CA ALA A 410 -4.79 -4.63 3.88
C ALA A 410 -3.89 -4.86 5.11
N ALA A 411 -2.95 -5.79 5.01
CA ALA A 411 -2.14 -6.24 6.13
C ALA A 411 -1.24 -5.15 6.74
N ASN A 412 -0.67 -4.27 5.91
CA ASN A 412 0.22 -3.20 6.38
C ASN A 412 -0.48 -1.85 6.62
N ALA A 413 -1.81 -1.81 6.67
CA ALA A 413 -2.59 -0.59 6.84
C ALA A 413 -2.50 0.01 8.26
N GLY A 414 -1.93 -0.69 9.25
CA GLY A 414 -1.79 -0.20 10.63
C GLY A 414 -1.11 1.17 10.73
N GLY A 415 -0.05 1.39 9.94
CA GLY A 415 0.65 2.67 9.91
C GLY A 415 -0.21 3.84 9.42
N VAL A 416 -1.04 3.64 8.40
CA VAL A 416 -1.94 4.70 7.93
C VAL A 416 -3.17 4.85 8.83
N ALA A 417 -3.65 3.79 9.44
CA ALA A 417 -4.73 3.87 10.42
C ALA A 417 -4.31 4.77 11.60
N LEU A 418 -3.12 4.54 12.17
CA LEU A 418 -2.60 5.41 13.22
C LEU A 418 -2.33 6.85 12.74
N SER A 419 -1.91 7.01 11.48
CA SER A 419 -1.81 8.36 10.90
C SER A 419 -3.16 9.08 10.82
N GLY A 420 -4.25 8.35 10.59
CA GLY A 420 -5.61 8.91 10.65
C GLY A 420 -6.00 9.34 12.07
N LEU A 421 -5.59 8.58 13.08
CA LEU A 421 -5.77 8.98 14.49
C LEU A 421 -4.93 10.21 14.83
N GLU A 422 -3.69 10.31 14.33
CA GLU A 422 -2.86 11.53 14.49
C GLU A 422 -3.56 12.75 13.88
N MET A 423 -4.21 12.62 12.72
CA MET A 423 -4.98 13.71 12.11
C MET A 423 -6.13 14.19 13.02
N SER A 424 -6.80 13.29 13.71
CA SER A 424 -7.90 13.64 14.62
C SER A 424 -7.46 14.25 15.96
N GLN A 425 -6.16 14.22 16.25
CA GLN A 425 -5.57 14.81 17.46
C GLN A 425 -5.10 16.26 17.25
N ASN A 426 -5.02 16.72 16.01
CA ASN A 426 -4.48 18.04 15.67
C ASN A 426 -5.63 19.06 15.38
#